data_c0bc5945c21c53fe731ec7241050e893
#
_entry.id   c0bc5945c21c53fe731ec7241050e893
#
_cell.length_a   1.000
_cell.length_b   1.000
_cell.length_c   1.000
_cell.angle_alpha   90.00
_cell.angle_beta   90.00
_cell.angle_gamma   90.00
#
_symmetry.space_group_name_H-M   'P 1'
#
loop_
_entity.id
_entity.type
_entity.pdbx_description
1 polymer ?
#
loop_
_entity_poly.entity_id
_entity_poly.type
_entity_poly.pdbx_seq_one_letter_code
_entity_poly.pdbx_strand_id
1 'polypeptide(L)'
;QRRDELRASAVYRDALRENGVEILWNSRITALRKEKRLTGVEVEDLRTGARRELFCDGLFVAIGRVPDTALFAGQVELDPSGYIVADETTRTSVPGVFAVGDARTKAVRQIVTAVADGAVAAHYAEEFLLEDAVKDKNLS
;
A
#
# COMPACT_ATOMS: atom_id res chain seq x y z
N GLN A 1 -10.19 -14.44 -5.87
CA GLN A 1 -10.02 -13.38 -6.89
C GLN A 1 -11.39 -12.88 -7.35
N ARG A 2 -11.69 -11.58 -7.16
CA ARG A 2 -13.00 -10.99 -7.52
C ARG A 2 -13.24 -10.81 -9.03
N ARG A 3 -12.22 -10.98 -9.85
CA ARG A 3 -12.25 -10.86 -11.31
C ARG A 3 -11.99 -12.22 -11.95
N ASP A 4 -12.18 -12.30 -13.24
CA ASP A 4 -11.88 -13.45 -14.08
C ASP A 4 -10.46 -13.42 -14.67
N GLU A 5 -9.66 -12.45 -14.25
CA GLU A 5 -8.26 -12.28 -14.66
C GLU A 5 -7.36 -11.89 -13.49
N LEU A 6 -6.13 -12.41 -13.47
CA LEU A 6 -5.06 -11.99 -12.55
C LEU A 6 -4.28 -10.82 -13.14
N ARG A 7 -4.03 -9.79 -12.31
CA ARG A 7 -3.12 -8.69 -12.65
C ARG A 7 -1.63 -9.08 -12.55
N ALA A 8 -1.34 -10.26 -12.02
CA ALA A 8 0.02 -10.76 -11.90
C ALA A 8 0.66 -10.96 -13.28
N SER A 9 1.99 -10.83 -13.36
CA SER A 9 2.75 -11.13 -14.57
C SER A 9 2.58 -12.59 -15.00
N ALA A 10 2.88 -12.89 -16.28
CA ALA A 10 2.78 -14.25 -16.83
C ALA A 10 3.56 -15.26 -16.00
N VAL A 11 4.78 -14.91 -15.58
CA VAL A 11 5.66 -15.77 -14.76
C VAL A 11 4.96 -16.24 -13.48
N TYR A 12 4.29 -15.34 -12.75
CA TYR A 12 3.58 -15.72 -11.53
C TYR A 12 2.32 -16.54 -11.81
N ARG A 13 1.61 -16.26 -12.90
CA ARG A 13 0.44 -17.05 -13.31
C ARG A 13 0.82 -18.48 -13.66
N ASP A 14 1.93 -18.65 -14.36
CA ASP A 14 2.44 -19.98 -14.73
C ASP A 14 2.92 -20.73 -13.49
N ALA A 15 3.64 -20.08 -12.58
CA ALA A 15 4.06 -20.67 -11.31
C ALA A 15 2.87 -21.13 -10.46
N LEU A 16 1.77 -20.37 -10.40
CA LEU A 16 0.55 -20.81 -9.69
C LEU A 16 -0.04 -22.08 -10.32
N ARG A 17 -0.07 -22.15 -11.65
CA ARG A 17 -0.59 -23.33 -12.38
C ARG A 17 0.31 -24.54 -12.17
N GLU A 18 1.62 -24.39 -12.30
CA GLU A 18 2.60 -25.46 -12.14
C GLU A 18 2.60 -26.06 -10.73
N ASN A 19 2.35 -25.23 -9.72
CA ASN A 19 2.25 -25.65 -8.31
C ASN A 19 0.85 -26.11 -7.91
N GLY A 20 -0.09 -26.24 -8.85
CA GLY A 20 -1.44 -26.75 -8.59
C GLY A 20 -2.28 -25.86 -7.69
N VAL A 21 -2.01 -24.55 -7.64
CA VAL A 21 -2.78 -23.62 -6.82
C VAL A 21 -4.17 -23.40 -7.43
N GLU A 22 -5.22 -23.75 -6.70
CA GLU A 22 -6.60 -23.50 -7.11
C GLU A 22 -6.90 -22.00 -7.07
N ILE A 23 -7.41 -21.45 -8.17
CA ILE A 23 -7.83 -20.06 -8.26
C ILE A 23 -9.36 -20.00 -8.31
N LEU A 24 -9.97 -19.42 -7.30
CA LEU A 24 -11.40 -19.16 -7.26
C LEU A 24 -11.67 -17.80 -7.91
N TRP A 25 -12.16 -17.85 -9.15
CA TRP A 25 -12.54 -16.66 -9.91
C TRP A 25 -13.87 -16.09 -9.43
N ASN A 26 -14.09 -14.81 -9.66
CA ASN A 26 -15.33 -14.11 -9.33
C ASN A 26 -15.81 -14.41 -7.89
N SER A 27 -14.88 -14.49 -6.96
CA SER A 27 -15.15 -14.94 -5.61
C SER A 27 -14.67 -13.93 -4.58
N ARG A 28 -15.40 -13.83 -3.46
CA ARG A 28 -15.01 -13.06 -2.29
C ARG A 28 -15.15 -13.89 -1.02
N ILE A 29 -14.33 -13.60 -0.03
CA ILE A 29 -14.50 -14.13 1.33
C ILE A 29 -15.59 -13.29 2.01
N THR A 30 -16.56 -13.95 2.63
CA THR A 30 -17.68 -13.34 3.34
C THR A 30 -17.61 -13.53 4.84
N ALA A 31 -16.97 -14.61 5.30
CA ALA A 31 -16.80 -14.87 6.73
C ALA A 31 -15.52 -15.67 7.01
N LEU A 32 -15.02 -15.52 8.24
CA LEU A 32 -13.95 -16.36 8.79
C LEU A 32 -14.58 -17.42 9.70
N ARG A 33 -14.10 -18.66 9.59
CA ARG A 33 -14.43 -19.76 10.50
C ARG A 33 -13.28 -19.95 11.47
N LYS A 34 -13.55 -19.82 12.74
CA LYS A 34 -12.54 -19.94 13.80
C LYS A 34 -13.12 -20.57 15.06
N GLU A 35 -12.29 -21.31 15.75
CA GLU A 35 -12.44 -21.72 17.13
C GLU A 35 -11.33 -21.04 17.95
N LYS A 36 -10.33 -21.82 18.42
CA LYS A 36 -9.10 -21.25 19.01
C LYS A 36 -8.15 -20.66 17.96
N ARG A 37 -8.22 -21.14 16.72
CA ARG A 37 -7.48 -20.68 15.55
C ARG A 37 -8.39 -20.64 14.32
N LEU A 38 -7.90 -20.09 13.22
CA LEU A 38 -8.60 -20.14 11.95
C LEU A 38 -8.76 -21.60 11.53
N THR A 39 -9.96 -21.99 11.11
CA THR A 39 -10.29 -23.33 10.64
C THR A 39 -10.78 -23.31 9.19
N GLY A 40 -11.14 -22.14 8.68
CA GLY A 40 -11.61 -22.00 7.33
C GLY A 40 -12.17 -20.62 7.02
N VAL A 41 -12.67 -20.48 5.80
CA VAL A 41 -13.33 -19.28 5.31
C VAL A 41 -14.60 -19.63 4.56
N GLU A 42 -15.61 -18.77 4.61
CA GLU A 42 -16.75 -18.84 3.72
C GLU A 42 -16.45 -18.01 2.46
N VAL A 43 -16.67 -18.61 1.30
CA VAL A 43 -16.46 -17.96 0.01
C VAL A 43 -17.77 -17.90 -0.75
N GLU A 44 -18.07 -16.73 -1.30
CA GLU A 44 -19.22 -16.48 -2.17
C GLU A 44 -18.77 -16.32 -3.62
N ASP A 45 -19.41 -17.04 -4.53
CA ASP A 45 -19.30 -16.81 -5.96
C ASP A 45 -20.16 -15.59 -6.35
N LEU A 46 -19.53 -14.55 -6.90
CA LEU A 46 -20.18 -13.27 -7.24
C LEU A 46 -21.10 -13.34 -8.45
N ARG A 47 -21.03 -14.41 -9.23
CA ARG A 47 -21.86 -14.61 -10.42
C ARG A 47 -23.16 -15.33 -10.09
N THR A 48 -23.10 -16.29 -9.15
CA THR A 48 -24.23 -17.16 -8.81
C THR A 48 -24.82 -16.85 -7.44
N GLY A 49 -24.08 -16.16 -6.57
CA GLY A 49 -24.42 -15.96 -5.17
C GLY A 49 -24.20 -17.21 -4.31
N ALA A 50 -23.74 -18.31 -4.88
CA ALA A 50 -23.51 -19.55 -4.15
C ALA A 50 -22.41 -19.38 -3.12
N ARG A 51 -22.59 -19.97 -1.92
CA ARG A 51 -21.60 -19.93 -0.83
C ARG A 51 -21.09 -21.32 -0.53
N ARG A 52 -19.81 -21.42 -0.22
CA ARG A 52 -19.16 -22.65 0.22
C ARG A 52 -18.11 -22.37 1.29
N GLU A 53 -17.86 -23.33 2.14
CA GLU A 53 -16.75 -23.31 3.08
C GLU A 53 -15.49 -23.90 2.46
N LEU A 54 -14.36 -23.29 2.77
CA LEU A 54 -13.03 -23.80 2.47
C LEU A 54 -12.25 -23.93 3.77
N PHE A 55 -11.75 -25.12 4.03
CA PHE A 55 -10.90 -25.35 5.19
C PHE A 55 -9.50 -24.81 4.93
N CYS A 56 -8.96 -24.05 5.88
CA CYS A 56 -7.60 -23.55 5.82
C CYS A 56 -7.09 -23.20 7.23
N ASP A 57 -5.80 -23.32 7.43
CA ASP A 57 -5.13 -22.98 8.70
C ASP A 57 -4.61 -21.56 8.74
N GLY A 58 -4.57 -20.87 7.61
CA GLY A 58 -4.10 -19.50 7.49
C GLY A 58 -4.75 -18.75 6.34
N LEU A 59 -4.83 -17.43 6.46
CA LEU A 59 -5.35 -16.54 5.43
C LEU A 59 -4.39 -15.36 5.25
N PHE A 60 -3.87 -15.18 4.03
CA PHE A 60 -3.11 -14.01 3.64
C PHE A 60 -4.00 -13.01 2.89
N VAL A 61 -4.17 -11.81 3.44
CA VAL A 61 -4.94 -10.74 2.81
C VAL A 61 -4.02 -9.93 1.92
N ALA A 62 -4.16 -10.10 0.60
CA ALA A 62 -3.33 -9.45 -0.42
C ALA A 62 -4.22 -8.78 -1.49
N ILE A 63 -5.24 -8.03 -1.06
CA ILE A 63 -6.28 -7.45 -1.93
C ILE A 63 -6.00 -6.00 -2.37
N GLY A 64 -4.85 -5.47 -2.05
CA GLY A 64 -4.41 -4.10 -2.31
C GLY A 64 -4.05 -3.36 -1.03
N ARG A 65 -3.56 -2.14 -1.20
CA ARG A 65 -3.18 -1.24 -0.10
C ARG A 65 -3.99 0.03 -0.21
N VAL A 66 -4.34 0.59 0.92
CA VAL A 66 -4.90 1.93 1.07
C VAL A 66 -3.98 2.66 2.04
N PRO A 67 -3.43 3.82 1.68
CA PRO A 67 -2.60 4.58 2.60
C PRO A 67 -3.45 5.13 3.75
N ASP A 68 -2.94 5.08 4.97
CA ASP A 68 -3.60 5.66 6.15
C ASP A 68 -3.15 7.12 6.31
N THR A 69 -3.65 7.98 5.45
CA THR A 69 -3.27 9.39 5.29
C THR A 69 -4.41 10.36 5.56
N ALA A 70 -5.57 9.86 6.03
CA ALA A 70 -6.75 10.67 6.29
C ALA A 70 -6.47 11.83 7.25
N LEU A 71 -5.54 11.67 8.22
CA LEU A 71 -5.11 12.71 9.14
C LEU A 71 -4.53 13.94 8.43
N PHE A 72 -3.93 13.77 7.27
CA PHE A 72 -3.25 14.81 6.49
C PHE A 72 -4.14 15.44 5.41
N ALA A 73 -5.37 14.96 5.25
CA ALA A 73 -6.31 15.49 4.25
C ALA A 73 -6.58 16.98 4.49
N GLY A 74 -6.41 17.79 3.43
CA GLY A 74 -6.54 19.24 3.51
C GLY A 74 -5.34 19.98 4.11
N GLN A 75 -4.30 19.26 4.57
CA GLN A 75 -3.07 19.85 5.09
C GLN A 75 -1.92 19.73 4.07
N VAL A 76 -1.83 18.60 3.38
CA VAL A 76 -0.89 18.37 2.28
C VAL A 76 -1.65 17.85 1.06
N GLU A 77 -1.06 17.96 -0.11
CA GLU A 77 -1.65 17.42 -1.33
C GLU A 77 -1.66 15.89 -1.31
N LEU A 78 -2.83 15.30 -1.59
CA LEU A 78 -3.01 13.85 -1.74
C LEU A 78 -3.40 13.54 -3.19
N ASP A 79 -2.91 12.40 -3.70
CA ASP A 79 -3.36 11.89 -5.00
C ASP A 79 -4.79 11.30 -4.90
N PRO A 80 -5.45 10.98 -6.03
CA PRO A 80 -6.80 10.39 -6.01
C PRO A 80 -6.90 9.04 -5.29
N SER A 81 -5.78 8.38 -5.00
CA SER A 81 -5.71 7.12 -4.25
C SER A 81 -5.43 7.34 -2.76
N GLY A 82 -5.24 8.60 -2.34
CA GLY A 82 -4.97 9.00 -0.98
C GLY A 82 -3.49 9.05 -0.60
N TYR A 83 -2.53 8.81 -1.51
CA TYR A 83 -1.11 8.93 -1.20
C TYR A 83 -0.68 10.39 -1.14
N ILE A 84 0.21 10.73 -0.21
CA ILE A 84 0.80 12.08 -0.13
C ILE A 84 1.64 12.32 -1.39
N VAL A 85 1.36 13.41 -2.10
CA VAL A 85 2.13 13.80 -3.28
C VAL A 85 3.49 14.29 -2.83
N ALA A 86 4.54 13.60 -3.24
CA ALA A 86 5.93 13.96 -3.03
C ALA A 86 6.79 13.39 -4.16
N ASP A 87 7.81 14.13 -4.55
CA ASP A 87 8.77 13.73 -5.58
C ASP A 87 9.96 12.93 -4.98
N GLU A 88 11.01 12.75 -5.77
CA GLU A 88 12.22 12.05 -5.33
C GLU A 88 12.99 12.77 -4.22
N THR A 89 12.74 14.07 -3.99
CA THR A 89 13.28 14.83 -2.84
C THR A 89 12.49 14.61 -1.56
N THR A 90 11.39 13.87 -1.62
CA THR A 90 10.43 13.63 -0.53
C THR A 90 9.69 14.88 -0.03
N ARG A 91 9.89 16.04 -0.67
CA ARG A 91 9.18 17.28 -0.34
C ARG A 91 7.69 17.16 -0.69
N THR A 92 6.85 17.66 0.19
CA THR A 92 5.39 17.73 -0.03
C THR A 92 4.98 19.11 -0.59
N SER A 93 3.69 19.32 -0.75
CA SER A 93 3.12 20.62 -1.11
C SER A 93 3.33 21.71 -0.03
N VAL A 94 3.75 21.32 1.17
CA VAL A 94 3.97 22.24 2.30
C VAL A 94 5.47 22.34 2.59
N PRO A 95 6.08 23.55 2.53
CA PRO A 95 7.48 23.74 2.87
C PRO A 95 7.83 23.22 4.26
N GLY A 96 8.96 22.54 4.40
CA GLY A 96 9.40 21.94 5.68
C GLY A 96 8.70 20.63 6.06
N VAL A 97 7.75 20.14 5.24
CA VAL A 97 7.08 18.86 5.43
C VAL A 97 7.53 17.87 4.38
N PHE A 98 8.02 16.72 4.83
CA PHE A 98 8.55 15.64 3.98
C PHE A 98 7.71 14.38 4.17
N ALA A 99 7.44 13.66 3.08
CA ALA A 99 6.73 12.39 3.11
C ALA A 99 7.64 11.25 2.67
N VAL A 100 7.69 10.18 3.46
CA VAL A 100 8.60 9.05 3.25
C VAL A 100 7.86 7.72 3.27
N GLY A 101 8.45 6.70 2.65
CA GLY A 101 7.93 5.34 2.68
C GLY A 101 6.68 5.13 1.86
N ASP A 102 5.86 4.18 2.32
CA ASP A 102 4.70 3.70 1.57
C ASP A 102 3.51 4.68 1.57
N ALA A 103 3.56 5.74 2.37
CA ALA A 103 2.50 6.75 2.48
C ALA A 103 2.51 7.77 1.31
N ARG A 104 3.63 7.89 0.59
CA ARG A 104 3.77 8.84 -0.53
C ARG A 104 3.57 8.22 -1.91
N THR A 105 3.39 9.07 -2.90
CA THR A 105 3.39 8.67 -4.32
C THR A 105 4.75 8.09 -4.72
N LYS A 106 4.77 6.84 -5.19
CA LYS A 106 5.97 6.16 -5.69
C LYS A 106 5.61 4.89 -6.46
N ALA A 107 6.50 4.46 -7.36
CA ALA A 107 6.28 3.29 -8.19
C ALA A 107 6.49 1.98 -7.43
N VAL A 108 7.49 1.91 -6.55
CA VAL A 108 7.88 0.69 -5.82
C VAL A 108 7.76 0.93 -4.32
N ARG A 109 7.05 0.04 -3.63
CA ARG A 109 6.83 0.07 -2.19
C ARG A 109 7.44 -1.17 -1.55
N GLN A 110 8.66 -1.01 -1.04
CA GLN A 110 9.44 -2.04 -0.36
C GLN A 110 10.16 -1.42 0.85
N ILE A 111 10.57 -2.22 1.81
CA ILE A 111 11.31 -1.76 2.99
C ILE A 111 12.54 -0.94 2.57
N VAL A 112 13.32 -1.43 1.60
CA VAL A 112 14.52 -0.74 1.13
C VAL A 112 14.22 0.65 0.54
N THR A 113 13.11 0.80 -0.19
CA THR A 113 12.72 2.10 -0.75
C THR A 113 12.19 3.04 0.32
N ALA A 114 11.57 2.53 1.38
CA ALA A 114 11.17 3.34 2.53
C ALA A 114 12.37 3.84 3.33
N VAL A 115 13.41 3.01 3.52
CA VAL A 115 14.66 3.40 4.17
C VAL A 115 15.40 4.47 3.33
N ALA A 116 15.46 4.29 2.01
CA ALA A 116 16.07 5.26 1.10
C ALA A 116 15.36 6.63 1.18
N ASP A 117 14.04 6.65 1.18
CA ASP A 117 13.27 7.88 1.38
C ASP A 117 13.64 8.60 2.68
N GLY A 118 13.84 7.85 3.77
CA GLY A 118 14.25 8.42 5.07
C GLY A 118 15.60 9.13 4.99
N ALA A 119 16.58 8.54 4.32
CA ALA A 119 17.88 9.16 4.10
C ALA A 119 17.79 10.44 3.24
N VAL A 120 16.98 10.39 2.18
CA VAL A 120 16.73 11.54 1.30
C VAL A 120 16.04 12.67 2.06
N ALA A 121 14.99 12.33 2.83
CA ALA A 121 14.26 13.32 3.63
C ALA A 121 15.16 14.02 4.66
N ALA A 122 16.05 13.27 5.33
CA ALA A 122 16.99 13.85 6.30
C ALA A 122 17.91 14.88 5.63
N HIS A 123 18.44 14.56 4.46
CA HIS A 123 19.29 15.48 3.68
C HIS A 123 18.56 16.78 3.31
N TYR A 124 17.36 16.67 2.75
CA TYR A 124 16.60 17.86 2.35
C TYR A 124 15.96 18.62 3.51
N ALA A 125 15.75 17.97 4.65
CA ALA A 125 15.33 18.67 5.86
C ALA A 125 16.48 19.53 6.45
N GLU A 126 17.73 19.03 6.43
CA GLU A 126 18.91 19.80 6.81
C GLU A 126 19.10 21.02 5.88
N GLU A 127 19.02 20.82 4.56
CA GLU A 127 19.08 21.89 3.59
C GLU A 127 18.02 22.98 3.83
N PHE A 128 16.76 22.57 4.06
CA PHE A 128 15.66 23.48 4.37
C PHE A 128 15.95 24.33 5.61
N LEU A 129 16.43 23.73 6.71
CA LEU A 129 16.77 24.44 7.94
C LEU A 129 17.92 25.43 7.76
N LEU A 130 18.93 25.09 6.95
CA LEU A 130 20.05 25.98 6.65
C LEU A 130 19.60 27.19 5.81
N GLU A 131 18.73 26.99 4.83
CA GLU A 131 18.18 28.07 4.03
C GLU A 131 17.33 29.04 4.87
N ASP A 132 16.53 28.51 5.78
CA ASP A 132 15.66 29.29 6.66
C ASP A 132 16.48 30.15 7.64
N ALA A 133 17.52 29.56 8.22
CA ALA A 133 18.45 30.26 9.10
C ALA A 133 19.22 31.41 8.41
N VAL A 134 19.46 31.30 7.08
CA VAL A 134 20.10 32.36 6.28
C VAL A 134 19.11 33.49 6.01
N LYS A 135 17.85 33.18 5.76
CA LYS A 135 16.79 34.19 5.55
C LYS A 135 16.58 35.05 6.80
N ASP A 136 16.52 34.43 7.97
CA ASP A 136 16.32 35.12 9.26
C ASP A 136 17.48 36.09 9.57
N LYS A 137 18.71 35.71 9.24
CA LYS A 137 19.88 36.59 9.43
C LYS A 137 19.91 37.81 8.49
N ASN A 138 19.26 37.72 7.34
CA ASN A 138 19.18 38.83 6.39
C ASN A 138 18.02 39.78 6.64
N LEU A 139 17.14 39.46 7.58
CA LEU A 139 15.97 40.25 8.01
C LEU A 139 16.22 41.01 9.32
N SER A 140 17.34 40.78 9.99
CA SER A 140 17.78 41.43 11.22
C SER A 140 18.88 42.48 10.95
#